data_2dd53d6e2fd7cab8f85f5162cee9fe2d
#
_entry.id   2dd53d6e2fd7cab8f85f5162cee9fe2d
#
_cell.length_a   1.000
_cell.length_b   1.000
_cell.length_c   1.000
_cell.angle_alpha   90.00
_cell.angle_beta   90.00
_cell.angle_gamma   90.00
#
_symmetry.space_group_name_H-M   'P 1'
#
loop_
_entity.id
_entity.type
_entity.pdbx_description
1 polymer ?
#
loop_
_entity_poly.entity_id
_entity_poly.type
_entity_poly.pdbx_seq_one_letter_code
_entity_poly.pdbx_strand_id
1 'polypeptide(L)'
;MSHLPFDDTTDFANADRGFVTALDPAVITADDGRVIWDNDSYAFLDAECPDTAHPSLWRQAQLCARQGLYEVAEGIYQVRGLDLSNMTVIEGERGIIVIDPLISAETAAAALALYRGHRGDRPVTALIYTHSHGDHFGGARGVLPRGTEEGVPVLAPAGFLEHAVSENVYAGNAMTRRATYMYGDRLAKAPDGQIGAGLGMTTSTGTITLIPPTVDITHTGQEEVLDGVRIVFQLTPGTEAPAEMNFFFPGHRALCLAENATHNMHNIVTLRGAVVRDARVWARYLDEAVELFGDATDVAFASHHWPTWGRENVRDFLTTQRDLYAYLHDQTLRLLNAGLTGPEIAETIQLPPALEKCWHVRGYYGSLSHNVKAVYQRYLGWFDGNPAHLWEHPPVESAERYVACMGGADAVVAKARDYAEAGDLRFAATLLNHVVFADASHAAARTELAGVYRRLGHGAENGPWRNFYLMGAQELDEGAATTALDTMNPEMAMALTVEQLVDSLAVRVDGPRAWDTELVIDLVVTGSPAGPDTAAAPASPSAPTRHRLTLHNGALTHRTADRPGAPRTPAGLTLTLTKPQLLSVLAGGGLDGNDGIEQSGDASLLGELFALLVEPDTSFPIVTP
;
A
#
# COMPACT_ATOMS: atom_id res chain seq x y z
N MET A 1 5.13 -18.12 -27.10
CA MET A 1 5.78 -17.30 -26.07
C MET A 1 6.84 -16.47 -26.76
N SER A 2 6.77 -15.14 -26.66
CA SER A 2 7.85 -14.27 -27.14
C SER A 2 9.12 -14.61 -26.34
N HIS A 3 10.24 -14.74 -27.01
CA HIS A 3 11.50 -15.05 -26.33
C HIS A 3 11.94 -13.79 -25.58
N LEU A 4 11.84 -13.80 -24.23
CA LEU A 4 12.36 -12.72 -23.40
C LEU A 4 13.90 -12.64 -23.54
N PRO A 5 14.49 -11.44 -23.51
CA PRO A 5 15.93 -11.24 -23.72
C PRO A 5 16.73 -11.54 -22.45
N PHE A 6 16.78 -12.81 -22.01
CA PHE A 6 17.52 -13.20 -20.80
C PHE A 6 19.03 -12.95 -20.89
N ASP A 7 19.57 -12.79 -22.11
CA ASP A 7 20.97 -12.41 -22.32
C ASP A 7 21.24 -10.92 -22.02
N ASP A 8 20.18 -10.10 -21.87
CA ASP A 8 20.31 -8.70 -21.45
C ASP A 8 20.54 -8.61 -19.92
N THR A 9 21.76 -8.23 -19.57
CA THR A 9 22.20 -8.05 -18.17
C THR A 9 22.26 -6.59 -17.74
N THR A 10 21.71 -5.66 -18.52
CA THR A 10 21.75 -4.21 -18.24
C THR A 10 21.18 -3.87 -16.87
N ASP A 11 20.06 -4.48 -16.48
CA ASP A 11 19.47 -4.27 -15.15
C ASP A 11 20.40 -4.72 -14.02
N PHE A 12 21.11 -5.84 -14.19
CA PHE A 12 22.08 -6.30 -13.18
C PHE A 12 23.23 -5.32 -13.04
N ALA A 13 23.76 -4.81 -14.16
CA ALA A 13 24.80 -3.79 -14.15
C ALA A 13 24.30 -2.49 -13.50
N ASN A 14 23.06 -2.06 -13.77
CA ASN A 14 22.45 -0.90 -13.15
C ASN A 14 22.16 -1.12 -11.66
N ALA A 15 21.69 -2.29 -11.26
CA ALA A 15 21.42 -2.64 -9.88
C ALA A 15 22.70 -2.66 -9.03
N ASP A 16 23.85 -3.02 -9.60
CA ASP A 16 25.15 -3.00 -8.92
C ASP A 16 25.86 -1.65 -8.99
N ARG A 17 25.43 -0.75 -9.89
CA ARG A 17 26.09 0.52 -10.10
C ARG A 17 26.06 1.41 -8.86
N GLY A 18 27.23 1.98 -8.53
CA GLY A 18 27.39 2.87 -7.38
C GLY A 18 27.39 2.16 -6.02
N PHE A 19 27.54 0.83 -5.99
CA PHE A 19 27.63 0.08 -4.74
C PHE A 19 28.76 0.60 -3.85
N VAL A 20 28.43 0.93 -2.60
CA VAL A 20 29.36 1.42 -1.56
C VAL A 20 29.62 0.33 -0.54
N THR A 21 28.56 -0.21 0.04
CA THR A 21 28.62 -1.24 1.10
C THR A 21 27.28 -1.93 1.27
N ALA A 22 27.30 -3.11 1.86
CA ALA A 22 26.12 -3.87 2.29
C ALA A 22 25.98 -3.85 3.81
N LEU A 23 24.79 -4.14 4.30
CA LEU A 23 24.58 -4.51 5.69
C LEU A 23 24.99 -6.00 5.87
N ASP A 24 25.83 -6.29 6.87
CA ASP A 24 26.30 -7.66 7.14
C ASP A 24 26.35 -7.91 8.67
N PRO A 25 25.53 -8.83 9.21
CA PRO A 25 24.46 -9.57 8.54
C PRO A 25 23.31 -8.63 8.09
N ALA A 26 22.62 -8.97 6.98
CA ALA A 26 21.48 -8.20 6.47
C ALA A 26 20.18 -8.54 7.22
N VAL A 27 20.26 -8.53 8.55
CA VAL A 27 19.18 -8.82 9.50
C VAL A 27 19.02 -7.66 10.46
N ILE A 28 17.79 -7.16 10.57
CA ILE A 28 17.44 -6.06 11.48
C ILE A 28 16.49 -6.60 12.53
N THR A 29 16.79 -6.31 13.81
CA THR A 29 16.01 -6.76 14.96
C THR A 29 15.50 -5.56 15.77
N ALA A 30 14.34 -5.74 16.42
CA ALA A 30 13.88 -4.83 17.46
C ALA A 30 14.68 -5.03 18.77
N ASP A 31 14.50 -4.11 19.72
CA ASP A 31 15.16 -4.16 21.03
C ASP A 31 14.82 -5.42 21.84
N ASP A 32 13.67 -6.03 21.61
CA ASP A 32 13.24 -7.29 22.24
C ASP A 32 13.83 -8.55 21.56
N GLY A 33 14.64 -8.37 20.51
CA GLY A 33 15.27 -9.45 19.74
C GLY A 33 14.40 -10.03 18.62
N ARG A 34 13.18 -9.53 18.42
CA ARG A 34 12.31 -9.95 17.31
C ARG A 34 12.91 -9.49 15.98
N VAL A 35 12.99 -10.41 15.00
CA VAL A 35 13.42 -10.08 13.65
C VAL A 35 12.39 -9.21 12.95
N ILE A 36 12.81 -8.03 12.51
CA ILE A 36 12.01 -7.05 11.78
C ILE A 36 12.17 -7.21 10.27
N TRP A 37 13.42 -7.45 9.86
CA TRP A 37 13.81 -7.63 8.46
C TRP A 37 14.93 -8.67 8.37
N ASP A 38 14.87 -9.53 7.36
CA ASP A 38 15.87 -10.55 7.11
C ASP A 38 16.05 -10.74 5.60
N ASN A 39 17.06 -10.08 5.03
CA ASN A 39 17.41 -10.23 3.63
C ASN A 39 18.31 -11.46 3.38
N ASP A 40 19.07 -11.91 4.38
CA ASP A 40 19.95 -13.06 4.26
C ASP A 40 19.18 -14.35 3.97
N SER A 41 17.93 -14.43 4.42
CA SER A 41 17.04 -15.56 4.14
C SER A 41 16.71 -15.74 2.64
N TYR A 42 17.02 -14.76 1.78
CA TYR A 42 16.88 -14.82 0.33
C TYR A 42 18.14 -15.26 -0.41
N ALA A 43 19.19 -15.66 0.27
CA ALA A 43 20.45 -16.13 -0.35
C ALA A 43 20.25 -17.29 -1.34
N PHE A 44 19.16 -18.05 -1.24
CA PHE A 44 18.80 -19.08 -2.20
C PHE A 44 18.57 -18.56 -3.63
N LEU A 45 18.30 -17.26 -3.80
CA LEU A 45 18.13 -16.63 -5.12
C LEU A 45 19.41 -16.57 -5.95
N ASP A 46 20.57 -16.78 -5.35
CA ASP A 46 21.85 -16.88 -6.08
C ASP A 46 21.92 -18.14 -6.96
N ALA A 47 21.05 -19.11 -6.72
CA ALA A 47 20.96 -20.33 -7.52
C ALA A 47 20.22 -20.12 -8.86
N GLU A 48 20.31 -21.12 -9.73
CA GLU A 48 19.49 -21.17 -10.95
C GLU A 48 18.00 -21.25 -10.62
N CYS A 49 17.16 -20.70 -11.52
CA CYS A 49 15.72 -20.71 -11.35
C CYS A 49 15.17 -22.16 -11.30
N PRO A 50 14.47 -22.55 -10.25
CA PRO A 50 13.86 -23.87 -10.14
C PRO A 50 12.55 -23.97 -10.93
N ASP A 51 12.04 -25.19 -11.12
CA ASP A 51 10.73 -25.44 -11.75
C ASP A 51 9.54 -24.89 -10.91
N THR A 52 9.79 -24.53 -9.66
CA THR A 52 8.78 -23.95 -8.74
C THR A 52 8.67 -22.43 -8.83
N ALA A 53 9.35 -21.79 -9.79
CA ALA A 53 9.28 -20.35 -10.01
C ALA A 53 9.23 -20.00 -11.50
N HIS A 54 8.53 -18.90 -11.81
CA HIS A 54 8.56 -18.34 -13.16
C HIS A 54 9.92 -17.67 -13.42
N PRO A 55 10.64 -18.00 -14.51
CA PRO A 55 12.01 -17.52 -14.73
C PRO A 55 12.14 -15.99 -14.75
N SER A 56 11.17 -15.29 -15.30
CA SER A 56 11.15 -13.83 -15.33
C SER A 56 10.98 -13.22 -13.91
N LEU A 57 10.12 -13.80 -13.06
CA LEU A 57 9.98 -13.37 -11.67
C LEU A 57 11.23 -13.70 -10.84
N TRP A 58 11.86 -14.84 -11.09
CA TRP A 58 13.11 -15.21 -10.42
C TRP A 58 14.21 -14.18 -10.71
N ARG A 59 14.37 -13.78 -11.98
CA ARG A 59 15.30 -12.71 -12.38
C ARG A 59 14.99 -11.40 -11.63
N GLN A 60 13.72 -11.01 -11.55
CA GLN A 60 13.33 -9.80 -10.81
C GLN A 60 13.63 -9.93 -9.32
N ALA A 61 13.39 -11.10 -8.73
CA ALA A 61 13.69 -11.37 -7.32
C ALA A 61 15.20 -11.27 -7.03
N GLN A 62 16.06 -11.81 -7.90
CA GLN A 62 17.52 -11.67 -7.80
C GLN A 62 17.98 -10.20 -7.80
N LEU A 63 17.31 -9.35 -8.57
CA LEU A 63 17.59 -7.91 -8.64
C LEU A 63 17.09 -7.18 -7.38
N CYS A 64 15.88 -7.49 -6.91
CA CYS A 64 15.29 -6.88 -5.72
C CYS A 64 15.97 -7.31 -4.41
N ALA A 65 16.59 -8.50 -4.36
CA ALA A 65 17.30 -8.99 -3.19
C ALA A 65 18.65 -8.28 -2.95
N ARG A 66 19.14 -7.49 -3.92
CA ARG A 66 20.37 -6.71 -3.76
C ARG A 66 20.19 -5.62 -2.74
N GLN A 67 20.98 -5.65 -1.67
CA GLN A 67 20.84 -4.73 -0.55
C GLN A 67 22.13 -3.93 -0.31
N GLY A 68 21.99 -2.74 0.29
CA GLY A 68 23.11 -1.92 0.70
C GLY A 68 22.95 -0.43 0.41
N LEU A 69 24.04 0.30 0.57
CA LEU A 69 24.20 1.71 0.23
C LEU A 69 24.79 1.85 -1.17
N TYR A 70 24.17 2.69 -2.00
CA TYR A 70 24.55 2.93 -3.38
C TYR A 70 24.63 4.43 -3.67
N GLU A 71 25.67 4.87 -4.35
CA GLU A 71 25.76 6.22 -4.88
C GLU A 71 25.02 6.30 -6.24
N VAL A 72 23.95 7.09 -6.30
CA VAL A 72 23.15 7.33 -7.51
C VAL A 72 23.81 8.37 -8.40
N ALA A 73 24.24 9.48 -7.78
CA ALA A 73 24.99 10.57 -8.36
C ALA A 73 25.79 11.23 -7.23
N GLU A 74 26.72 12.12 -7.56
CA GLU A 74 27.48 12.86 -6.53
C GLU A 74 26.51 13.57 -5.57
N GLY A 75 26.58 13.23 -4.27
CA GLY A 75 25.70 13.76 -3.23
C GLY A 75 24.30 13.16 -3.16
N ILE A 76 23.97 12.14 -3.96
CA ILE A 76 22.72 11.38 -3.90
C ILE A 76 23.00 9.92 -3.64
N TYR A 77 22.44 9.38 -2.57
CA TYR A 77 22.62 7.99 -2.14
C TYR A 77 21.27 7.31 -1.96
N GLN A 78 21.20 6.01 -2.26
CA GLN A 78 20.05 5.15 -1.92
C GLN A 78 20.48 4.01 -1.02
N VAL A 79 19.69 3.73 0.00
CA VAL A 79 19.71 2.46 0.72
C VAL A 79 18.59 1.59 0.16
N ARG A 80 18.97 0.44 -0.41
CA ARG A 80 18.06 -0.50 -1.08
C ARG A 80 18.08 -1.85 -0.38
N GLY A 81 16.98 -2.60 -0.46
CA GLY A 81 16.88 -3.98 0.02
C GLY A 81 16.87 -4.14 1.54
N LEU A 82 16.68 -3.07 2.32
CA LEU A 82 16.47 -3.12 3.77
C LEU A 82 15.00 -2.99 4.17
N ASP A 83 14.11 -2.90 3.19
CA ASP A 83 12.66 -2.95 3.30
C ASP A 83 12.06 -3.17 1.90
N LEU A 84 10.73 -3.06 1.75
CA LEU A 84 10.04 -3.11 0.46
C LEU A 84 10.47 -1.97 -0.46
N SER A 85 10.55 -0.75 0.09
CA SER A 85 10.92 0.49 -0.59
C SER A 85 12.41 0.84 -0.41
N ASN A 86 12.86 1.88 -1.07
CA ASN A 86 14.20 2.46 -0.97
C ASN A 86 14.16 3.77 -0.18
N MET A 87 15.14 3.98 0.70
CA MET A 87 15.38 5.28 1.32
C MET A 87 16.44 6.04 0.52
N THR A 88 16.15 7.28 0.10
CA THR A 88 17.12 8.14 -0.58
C THR A 88 17.63 9.24 0.34
N VAL A 89 18.93 9.52 0.28
CA VAL A 89 19.62 10.56 1.05
C VAL A 89 20.28 11.53 0.09
N ILE A 90 19.98 12.83 0.25
CA ILE A 90 20.62 13.91 -0.50
C ILE A 90 21.54 14.70 0.45
N GLU A 91 22.79 14.88 0.09
CA GLU A 91 23.73 15.68 0.87
C GLU A 91 23.50 17.18 0.65
N GLY A 92 23.14 17.90 1.72
CA GLY A 92 23.03 19.35 1.73
C GLY A 92 24.29 20.04 2.24
N GLU A 93 24.23 21.35 2.48
CA GLU A 93 25.36 22.14 2.98
C GLU A 93 25.74 21.80 4.43
N ARG A 94 24.75 21.61 5.32
CA ARG A 94 24.92 21.37 6.77
C ARG A 94 24.62 19.94 7.19
N GLY A 95 23.72 19.27 6.47
CA GLY A 95 23.22 17.97 6.82
C GLY A 95 22.74 17.17 5.61
N ILE A 96 21.68 16.44 5.80
CA ILE A 96 21.09 15.56 4.77
C ILE A 96 19.57 15.75 4.69
N ILE A 97 19.05 15.58 3.48
CA ILE A 97 17.61 15.46 3.21
C ILE A 97 17.32 13.97 3.04
N VAL A 98 16.34 13.45 3.77
CA VAL A 98 15.88 12.06 3.62
C VAL A 98 14.60 12.04 2.81
N ILE A 99 14.50 11.12 1.84
CA ILE A 99 13.31 10.88 1.04
C ILE A 99 12.87 9.45 1.32
N ASP A 100 11.58 9.27 1.67
CA ASP A 100 10.91 8.00 1.91
C ASP A 100 11.64 7.09 2.93
N PRO A 101 11.40 7.30 4.23
CA PRO A 101 12.12 6.60 5.29
C PRO A 101 11.63 5.17 5.55
N LEU A 102 11.28 4.39 4.53
CA LEU A 102 10.87 2.98 4.61
C LEU A 102 9.56 2.74 5.41
N ILE A 103 9.24 1.47 5.68
CA ILE A 103 8.01 1.06 6.40
C ILE A 103 8.14 1.26 7.91
N SER A 104 9.30 0.88 8.48
CA SER A 104 9.45 0.82 9.94
C SER A 104 10.59 1.68 10.47
N ALA A 105 10.43 2.16 11.70
CA ALA A 105 11.45 2.96 12.37
C ALA A 105 12.78 2.21 12.49
N GLU A 106 12.73 0.91 12.72
CA GLU A 106 13.90 0.06 12.87
C GLU A 106 14.69 -0.08 11.56
N THR A 107 13.98 -0.32 10.43
CA THR A 107 14.63 -0.41 9.10
C THR A 107 15.18 0.93 8.66
N ALA A 108 14.45 2.02 8.90
CA ALA A 108 14.89 3.37 8.58
C ALA A 108 16.12 3.80 9.42
N ALA A 109 16.14 3.45 10.71
CA ALA A 109 17.29 3.72 11.58
C ALA A 109 18.53 2.94 11.13
N ALA A 110 18.37 1.67 10.76
CA ALA A 110 19.46 0.84 10.23
C ALA A 110 19.98 1.39 8.89
N ALA A 111 19.09 1.81 8.00
CA ALA A 111 19.43 2.42 6.72
C ALA A 111 20.22 3.75 6.90
N LEU A 112 19.77 4.61 7.82
CA LEU A 112 20.46 5.85 8.15
C LEU A 112 21.82 5.58 8.79
N ALA A 113 21.92 4.56 9.68
CA ALA A 113 23.19 4.16 10.30
C ALA A 113 24.18 3.64 9.26
N LEU A 114 23.73 2.84 8.28
CA LEU A 114 24.54 2.35 7.17
C LEU A 114 25.12 3.52 6.34
N TYR A 115 24.30 4.52 6.00
CA TYR A 115 24.73 5.75 5.32
C TYR A 115 25.77 6.50 6.19
N ARG A 116 25.46 6.79 7.45
CA ARG A 116 26.33 7.55 8.37
C ARG A 116 27.67 6.88 8.61
N GLY A 117 27.69 5.57 8.67
CA GLY A 117 28.92 4.78 8.81
C GLY A 117 29.94 5.03 7.71
N HIS A 118 29.49 5.43 6.52
CA HIS A 118 30.35 5.67 5.36
C HIS A 118 30.49 7.13 4.95
N ARG A 119 29.48 7.98 5.25
CA ARG A 119 29.43 9.39 4.83
C ARG A 119 29.57 10.38 5.99
N GLY A 120 29.62 9.88 7.22
CA GLY A 120 29.73 10.68 8.45
C GLY A 120 28.37 11.01 9.08
N ASP A 121 28.41 11.33 10.36
CA ASP A 121 27.22 11.61 11.17
C ASP A 121 26.70 13.03 10.90
N ARG A 122 25.93 13.18 9.82
CA ARG A 122 25.30 14.44 9.41
C ARG A 122 23.86 14.48 9.93
N PRO A 123 23.37 15.66 10.44
CA PRO A 123 21.99 15.79 10.89
C PRO A 123 21.02 15.71 9.73
N VAL A 124 19.82 15.19 9.99
CA VAL A 124 18.68 15.29 9.04
C VAL A 124 18.16 16.72 9.10
N THR A 125 18.20 17.41 7.96
CA THR A 125 17.78 18.82 7.82
C THR A 125 16.46 19.00 7.10
N ALA A 126 15.97 17.98 6.42
CA ALA A 126 14.63 17.91 5.85
C ALA A 126 14.19 16.45 5.64
N LEU A 127 12.88 16.22 5.61
CA LEU A 127 12.24 14.95 5.27
C LEU A 127 11.26 15.18 4.15
N ILE A 128 11.22 14.30 3.15
CA ILE A 128 10.28 14.36 2.03
C ILE A 128 9.57 13.01 1.91
N TYR A 129 8.24 13.03 1.85
CA TYR A 129 7.42 11.88 1.47
C TYR A 129 6.97 12.05 0.03
N THR A 130 7.26 11.07 -0.82
CA THR A 130 6.87 11.12 -2.23
C THR A 130 5.37 10.98 -2.41
N HIS A 131 4.73 10.13 -1.60
CA HIS A 131 3.30 9.85 -1.64
C HIS A 131 2.77 9.23 -0.34
N SER A 132 1.47 8.93 -0.31
CA SER A 132 0.72 8.63 0.92
C SER A 132 0.70 7.16 1.34
N HIS A 133 1.55 6.28 0.80
CA HIS A 133 1.62 4.87 1.23
C HIS A 133 2.61 4.65 2.37
N GLY A 134 2.30 3.66 3.22
CA GLY A 134 3.01 3.44 4.48
C GLY A 134 4.50 3.08 4.35
N ASP A 135 4.88 2.47 3.24
CA ASP A 135 6.28 2.11 2.94
C ASP A 135 7.16 3.31 2.54
N HIS A 136 6.59 4.52 2.47
CA HIS A 136 7.32 5.75 2.17
C HIS A 136 7.36 6.74 3.33
N PHE A 137 6.60 6.49 4.41
CA PHE A 137 6.63 7.37 5.59
C PHE A 137 6.77 6.63 6.93
N GLY A 138 6.46 5.33 6.96
CA GLY A 138 6.29 4.59 8.20
C GLY A 138 7.51 4.57 9.11
N GLY A 139 8.72 4.65 8.55
CA GLY A 139 9.97 4.71 9.29
C GLY A 139 10.42 6.10 9.74
N ALA A 140 9.57 7.14 9.64
CA ALA A 140 9.95 8.53 9.91
C ALA A 140 10.67 8.75 11.25
N ARG A 141 10.27 8.05 12.31
CA ARG A 141 10.92 8.14 13.64
C ARG A 141 12.28 7.45 13.71
N GLY A 142 12.59 6.59 12.77
CA GLY A 142 13.93 6.01 12.63
C GLY A 142 14.97 7.01 12.14
N VAL A 143 14.54 8.01 11.35
CA VAL A 143 15.43 9.07 10.84
C VAL A 143 15.31 10.38 11.62
N LEU A 144 14.15 10.66 12.21
CA LEU A 144 13.89 11.83 13.09
C LEU A 144 13.27 11.34 14.42
N PRO A 145 14.09 10.89 15.38
CA PRO A 145 13.63 10.51 16.71
C PRO A 145 12.86 11.65 17.40
N ARG A 146 11.96 11.30 18.34
CA ARG A 146 11.18 12.30 19.10
C ARG A 146 12.08 13.35 19.77
N GLY A 147 11.71 14.62 19.57
CA GLY A 147 12.45 15.78 20.08
C GLY A 147 13.59 16.26 19.18
N THR A 148 13.85 15.60 18.05
CA THR A 148 14.82 16.06 17.03
C THR A 148 14.16 16.67 15.80
N GLU A 149 12.84 16.57 15.68
CA GLU A 149 12.05 17.07 14.56
C GLU A 149 11.78 18.56 14.58
N GLU A 150 12.03 19.25 15.71
CA GLU A 150 11.75 20.68 15.84
C GLU A 150 12.59 21.51 14.85
N GLY A 151 11.89 22.27 14.00
CA GLY A 151 12.51 23.11 12.97
C GLY A 151 13.00 22.34 11.73
N VAL A 152 12.76 21.02 11.64
CA VAL A 152 13.04 20.24 10.43
C VAL A 152 11.79 20.24 9.54
N PRO A 153 11.84 20.81 8.32
CA PRO A 153 10.70 20.77 7.41
C PRO A 153 10.43 19.34 6.94
N VAL A 154 9.15 18.95 6.97
CA VAL A 154 8.64 17.69 6.41
C VAL A 154 7.73 18.04 5.24
N LEU A 155 8.13 17.68 4.05
CA LEU A 155 7.43 18.00 2.80
C LEU A 155 6.62 16.81 2.31
N ALA A 156 5.43 17.07 1.79
CA ALA A 156 4.62 16.06 1.12
C ALA A 156 3.70 16.70 0.06
N PRO A 157 3.14 15.93 -0.88
CA PRO A 157 2.12 16.43 -1.78
C PRO A 157 0.84 16.82 -1.01
N ALA A 158 0.17 17.89 -1.44
CA ALA A 158 -1.09 18.32 -0.84
C ALA A 158 -2.10 17.18 -0.75
N GLY A 159 -2.79 17.05 0.39
CA GLY A 159 -3.70 15.94 0.69
C GLY A 159 -3.02 14.68 1.22
N PHE A 160 -1.71 14.67 1.38
CA PHE A 160 -0.96 13.51 1.86
C PHE A 160 -1.56 12.93 3.15
N LEU A 161 -1.74 13.75 4.19
CA LEU A 161 -2.17 13.28 5.51
C LEU A 161 -3.57 12.65 5.46
N GLU A 162 -4.49 13.23 4.69
CA GLU A 162 -5.83 12.69 4.48
C GLU A 162 -5.76 11.27 3.89
N HIS A 163 -4.96 11.10 2.84
CA HIS A 163 -4.87 9.84 2.12
C HIS A 163 -4.02 8.78 2.84
N ALA A 164 -2.93 9.19 3.51
CA ALA A 164 -2.08 8.28 4.29
C ALA A 164 -2.86 7.58 5.41
N VAL A 165 -3.90 8.22 5.91
CA VAL A 165 -4.64 7.76 7.07
C VAL A 165 -5.99 7.16 6.71
N SER A 166 -6.73 7.72 5.74
CA SER A 166 -8.10 7.33 5.44
C SER A 166 -8.24 5.86 5.02
N GLU A 167 -7.35 5.33 4.20
CA GLU A 167 -7.39 3.91 3.80
C GLU A 167 -7.29 2.98 5.01
N ASN A 168 -6.37 3.27 5.93
CA ASN A 168 -6.14 2.47 7.13
C ASN A 168 -7.26 2.61 8.16
N VAL A 169 -7.97 3.75 8.18
CA VAL A 169 -9.10 3.99 9.10
C VAL A 169 -10.35 3.23 8.68
N TYR A 170 -10.73 3.32 7.39
CA TYR A 170 -12.05 2.82 6.96
C TYR A 170 -12.05 1.33 6.65
N ALA A 171 -11.03 0.83 5.99
CA ALA A 171 -10.95 -0.56 5.53
C ALA A 171 -9.64 -1.27 5.97
N GLY A 172 -8.92 -0.68 6.91
CA GLY A 172 -7.57 -1.12 7.32
C GLY A 172 -7.52 -2.58 7.73
N ASN A 173 -8.49 -3.07 8.50
CA ASN A 173 -8.53 -4.49 8.88
C ASN A 173 -8.57 -5.42 7.67
N ALA A 174 -9.48 -5.19 6.72
CA ALA A 174 -9.60 -6.00 5.52
C ALA A 174 -8.37 -5.87 4.61
N MET A 175 -7.84 -4.65 4.47
CA MET A 175 -6.65 -4.39 3.65
C MET A 175 -5.41 -5.06 4.26
N THR A 176 -5.21 -4.97 5.56
CA THR A 176 -4.08 -5.61 6.26
C THR A 176 -4.17 -7.13 6.15
N ARG A 177 -5.34 -7.73 6.37
CA ARG A 177 -5.54 -9.17 6.21
C ARG A 177 -5.22 -9.63 4.78
N ARG A 178 -5.59 -8.87 3.75
CA ARG A 178 -5.27 -9.16 2.36
C ARG A 178 -3.82 -8.86 1.99
N ALA A 179 -3.18 -7.91 2.69
CA ALA A 179 -1.76 -7.62 2.52
C ALA A 179 -0.88 -8.82 2.90
N THR A 180 -1.24 -9.59 3.96
CA THR A 180 -0.52 -10.82 4.30
C THR A 180 -0.48 -11.83 3.15
N TYR A 181 -1.55 -11.90 2.36
CA TYR A 181 -1.60 -12.69 1.13
C TYR A 181 -0.74 -12.09 0.03
N MET A 182 -0.84 -10.78 -0.18
CA MET A 182 -0.17 -10.09 -1.27
C MET A 182 1.35 -10.14 -1.15
N TYR A 183 1.88 -9.98 0.07
CA TYR A 183 3.32 -9.98 0.34
C TYR A 183 3.85 -11.35 0.77
N GLY A 184 2.98 -12.30 1.08
CA GLY A 184 3.37 -13.66 1.45
C GLY A 184 4.10 -13.73 2.78
N ASP A 185 3.71 -12.90 3.76
CA ASP A 185 4.43 -12.69 5.02
C ASP A 185 4.63 -13.96 5.83
N ARG A 186 3.75 -14.94 5.66
CA ARG A 186 3.78 -16.21 6.39
C ARG A 186 4.37 -17.37 5.60
N LEU A 187 4.65 -17.16 4.33
CA LEU A 187 5.29 -18.16 3.49
C LEU A 187 6.76 -18.30 3.89
N ALA A 188 7.26 -19.53 3.87
CA ALA A 188 8.69 -19.77 3.98
C ALA A 188 9.42 -19.04 2.84
N LYS A 189 10.50 -18.35 3.14
CA LYS A 189 11.41 -17.77 2.15
C LYS A 189 12.24 -18.90 1.55
N ALA A 190 11.78 -19.43 0.42
CA ALA A 190 12.31 -20.63 -0.21
C ALA A 190 11.93 -20.65 -1.70
N PRO A 191 12.61 -21.44 -2.55
CA PRO A 191 12.36 -21.55 -3.98
C PRO A 191 10.90 -21.94 -4.34
N ASP A 192 10.23 -22.72 -3.51
CA ASP A 192 8.84 -23.14 -3.65
C ASP A 192 7.85 -22.28 -2.83
N GLY A 193 8.38 -21.34 -2.02
CA GLY A 193 7.64 -20.42 -1.17
C GLY A 193 7.64 -18.98 -1.68
N GLN A 194 7.88 -18.02 -0.77
CA GLN A 194 7.98 -16.59 -1.05
C GLN A 194 9.36 -16.26 -1.62
N ILE A 195 9.38 -15.69 -2.83
CA ILE A 195 10.61 -15.28 -3.54
C ILE A 195 10.68 -13.78 -3.78
N GLY A 196 9.70 -13.03 -3.30
CA GLY A 196 9.57 -11.58 -3.47
C GLY A 196 8.14 -11.16 -3.81
N ALA A 197 7.92 -9.86 -3.86
CA ALA A 197 6.65 -9.24 -4.23
C ALA A 197 6.68 -8.58 -5.64
N GLY A 198 7.81 -8.68 -6.35
CA GLY A 198 7.99 -8.06 -7.67
C GLY A 198 8.34 -6.58 -7.60
N LEU A 199 7.87 -5.86 -6.58
CA LEU A 199 8.18 -4.45 -6.28
C LEU A 199 9.42 -4.33 -5.37
N GLY A 200 9.63 -5.30 -4.55
CA GLY A 200 10.69 -5.51 -3.57
C GLY A 200 10.55 -6.92 -3.02
N MET A 201 11.12 -7.21 -1.85
CA MET A 201 11.09 -8.57 -1.31
C MET A 201 9.80 -8.84 -0.54
N THR A 202 9.55 -8.12 0.54
CA THR A 202 8.36 -8.21 1.41
C THR A 202 8.26 -6.93 2.26
N THR A 203 7.31 -6.86 3.17
CA THR A 203 7.18 -5.76 4.13
C THR A 203 7.94 -6.06 5.41
N SER A 204 8.61 -5.06 6.00
CA SER A 204 9.16 -5.18 7.36
C SER A 204 8.04 -5.23 8.41
N THR A 205 8.32 -5.85 9.56
CA THR A 205 7.36 -6.05 10.65
C THR A 205 7.65 -5.19 11.88
N GLY A 206 8.32 -4.04 11.67
CA GLY A 206 8.69 -3.11 12.72
C GLY A 206 7.60 -2.11 13.08
N THR A 207 8.00 -1.04 13.76
CA THR A 207 7.11 0.02 14.25
C THR A 207 6.81 1.03 13.16
N ILE A 208 5.55 1.13 12.74
CA ILE A 208 5.09 2.14 11.78
C ILE A 208 4.88 3.46 12.52
N THR A 209 5.40 4.55 12.01
CA THR A 209 5.34 5.89 12.60
C THR A 209 4.90 6.92 11.55
N LEU A 210 4.49 8.10 11.98
CA LEU A 210 4.17 9.19 11.07
C LEU A 210 4.53 10.54 11.72
N ILE A 211 5.34 11.34 11.03
CA ILE A 211 5.53 12.75 11.34
C ILE A 211 4.68 13.55 10.34
N PRO A 212 3.65 14.29 10.80
CA PRO A 212 2.81 15.06 9.88
C PRO A 212 3.63 16.06 9.06
N PRO A 213 3.32 16.22 7.75
CA PRO A 213 3.95 17.25 6.93
C PRO A 213 3.79 18.65 7.52
N THR A 214 4.83 19.48 7.35
CA THR A 214 4.83 20.90 7.74
C THR A 214 4.82 21.81 6.51
N VAL A 215 5.08 21.25 5.32
CA VAL A 215 5.10 21.98 4.05
C VAL A 215 4.35 21.15 3.00
N ASP A 216 3.27 21.69 2.48
CA ASP A 216 2.51 21.07 1.37
C ASP A 216 3.05 21.55 0.02
N ILE A 217 3.31 20.61 -0.88
CA ILE A 217 3.54 20.90 -2.28
C ILE A 217 2.18 20.94 -2.97
N THR A 218 1.80 22.10 -3.49
CA THR A 218 0.43 22.40 -3.91
C THR A 218 0.24 22.51 -5.42
N HIS A 219 1.33 22.65 -6.19
CA HIS A 219 1.25 22.77 -7.66
C HIS A 219 2.53 22.33 -8.36
N THR A 220 2.40 21.85 -9.58
CA THR A 220 3.53 21.55 -10.47
C THR A 220 4.31 22.84 -10.75
N GLY A 221 5.64 22.76 -10.67
CA GLY A 221 6.56 23.89 -10.82
C GLY A 221 6.84 24.64 -9.51
N GLN A 222 6.25 24.21 -8.36
CA GLN A 222 6.69 24.72 -7.05
C GLN A 222 8.17 24.36 -6.84
N GLU A 223 8.91 25.29 -6.26
CA GLU A 223 10.33 25.13 -5.96
C GLU A 223 10.59 25.35 -4.46
N GLU A 224 11.43 24.51 -3.91
CA GLU A 224 11.93 24.65 -2.56
C GLU A 224 13.46 24.60 -2.54
N VAL A 225 14.07 25.24 -1.56
CA VAL A 225 15.51 25.15 -1.29
C VAL A 225 15.69 24.59 0.12
N LEU A 226 16.11 23.34 0.21
CA LEU A 226 16.34 22.64 1.45
C LEU A 226 17.83 22.46 1.67
N ASP A 227 18.36 23.01 2.74
CA ASP A 227 19.79 22.91 3.09
C ASP A 227 20.76 23.17 1.90
N GLY A 228 20.45 24.21 1.10
CA GLY A 228 21.22 24.58 -0.11
C GLY A 228 20.86 23.81 -1.39
N VAL A 229 20.05 22.75 -1.31
CA VAL A 229 19.63 21.96 -2.46
C VAL A 229 18.31 22.50 -3.03
N ARG A 230 18.34 22.93 -4.30
CA ARG A 230 17.14 23.34 -5.04
C ARG A 230 16.40 22.15 -5.58
N ILE A 231 15.08 22.12 -5.40
CA ILE A 231 14.18 21.04 -5.82
C ILE A 231 13.00 21.66 -6.58
N VAL A 232 12.61 21.07 -7.71
CA VAL A 232 11.45 21.46 -8.53
C VAL A 232 10.46 20.33 -8.53
N PHE A 233 9.21 20.57 -8.11
CA PHE A 233 8.20 19.54 -7.92
C PHE A 233 7.21 19.44 -9.08
N GLN A 234 6.75 18.21 -9.35
CA GLN A 234 5.62 17.91 -10.22
C GLN A 234 4.58 17.13 -9.42
N LEU A 235 3.37 17.63 -9.29
CA LEU A 235 2.27 16.87 -8.67
C LEU A 235 1.71 15.84 -9.66
N THR A 236 1.48 14.63 -9.17
CA THR A 236 0.97 13.49 -9.96
C THR A 236 -0.22 12.78 -9.27
N PRO A 237 -1.24 13.51 -8.78
CA PRO A 237 -2.31 12.91 -7.99
C PRO A 237 -3.14 11.90 -8.78
N GLY A 238 -3.52 10.79 -8.13
CA GLY A 238 -4.36 9.75 -8.72
C GLY A 238 -3.63 8.79 -9.65
N THR A 239 -2.29 8.82 -9.65
CA THR A 239 -1.42 7.84 -10.29
C THR A 239 -1.26 6.62 -9.39
N GLU A 240 -0.10 6.38 -8.81
CA GLU A 240 0.14 5.29 -7.87
C GLU A 240 -0.60 5.54 -6.55
N ALA A 241 -0.60 6.78 -6.06
CA ALA A 241 -1.36 7.20 -4.89
C ALA A 241 -2.30 8.40 -5.21
N PRO A 242 -3.34 8.63 -4.39
CA PRO A 242 -4.19 9.82 -4.52
C PRO A 242 -3.40 11.12 -4.35
N ALA A 243 -2.41 11.15 -3.46
CA ALA A 243 -1.47 12.24 -3.25
C ALA A 243 -0.05 11.75 -3.53
N GLU A 244 0.54 12.22 -4.63
CA GLU A 244 1.87 11.79 -5.09
C GLU A 244 2.56 12.92 -5.86
N MET A 245 3.91 12.91 -5.88
CA MET A 245 4.72 13.88 -6.60
C MET A 245 6.05 13.31 -7.07
N ASN A 246 6.45 13.69 -8.29
CA ASN A 246 7.82 13.60 -8.77
C ASN A 246 8.59 14.88 -8.43
N PHE A 247 9.93 14.83 -8.40
CA PHE A 247 10.71 16.05 -8.21
C PHE A 247 12.12 15.94 -8.80
N PHE A 248 12.59 17.07 -9.32
CA PHE A 248 13.85 17.20 -10.04
C PHE A 248 14.86 18.00 -9.22
N PHE A 249 16.10 17.55 -9.22
CA PHE A 249 17.26 18.20 -8.60
C PHE A 249 18.15 18.82 -9.69
N PRO A 250 17.97 20.13 -10.02
CA PRO A 250 18.70 20.74 -11.12
C PRO A 250 20.23 20.69 -10.93
N GLY A 251 20.72 20.86 -9.71
CA GLY A 251 22.16 20.80 -9.37
C GLY A 251 22.80 19.43 -9.60
N HIS A 252 22.03 18.37 -9.46
CA HIS A 252 22.45 16.98 -9.64
C HIS A 252 22.02 16.39 -10.98
N ARG A 253 21.17 17.09 -11.76
CA ARG A 253 20.55 16.59 -12.99
C ARG A 253 19.86 15.23 -12.79
N ALA A 254 19.23 15.07 -11.64
CA ALA A 254 18.60 13.85 -11.15
C ALA A 254 17.10 14.03 -10.96
N LEU A 255 16.30 13.04 -11.36
CA LEU A 255 14.85 13.03 -11.28
C LEU A 255 14.40 11.90 -10.34
N CYS A 256 13.69 12.25 -9.27
CA CYS A 256 12.95 11.30 -8.44
C CYS A 256 11.57 11.09 -9.05
N LEU A 257 11.22 9.84 -9.33
CA LEU A 257 9.96 9.45 -9.94
C LEU A 257 8.96 8.87 -8.94
N ALA A 258 9.20 9.04 -7.65
CA ALA A 258 8.36 8.46 -6.60
C ALA A 258 8.14 6.95 -6.87
N GLU A 259 6.89 6.55 -7.12
CA GLU A 259 6.54 5.22 -7.58
C GLU A 259 5.88 5.21 -8.98
N ASN A 260 5.79 6.40 -9.61
CA ASN A 260 5.18 6.59 -10.93
C ASN A 260 5.88 5.83 -12.06
N ALA A 261 7.19 5.60 -11.96
CA ALA A 261 7.95 4.79 -12.89
C ALA A 261 9.02 3.99 -12.16
N THR A 262 8.84 2.69 -12.11
CA THR A 262 9.72 1.70 -11.50
C THR A 262 9.98 0.55 -12.50
N HIS A 263 10.93 -0.35 -12.21
CA HIS A 263 11.30 -1.42 -13.15
C HIS A 263 10.30 -2.58 -13.14
N ASN A 264 8.99 -2.26 -13.28
CA ASN A 264 7.90 -3.20 -13.47
C ASN A 264 6.68 -2.52 -14.12
N MET A 265 5.67 -3.32 -14.51
CA MET A 265 4.31 -2.86 -14.69
C MET A 265 3.67 -2.74 -13.30
N HIS A 266 3.40 -1.53 -12.85
CA HIS A 266 2.70 -1.33 -11.59
C HIS A 266 1.22 -1.74 -11.68
N ASN A 267 0.60 -2.07 -10.57
CA ASN A 267 -0.82 -2.38 -10.53
C ASN A 267 -1.70 -1.12 -10.60
N ILE A 268 -2.82 -1.20 -11.34
CA ILE A 268 -3.86 -0.15 -11.40
C ILE A 268 -4.87 -0.32 -10.25
N VAL A 269 -5.00 -1.50 -9.70
CA VAL A 269 -5.61 -1.77 -8.40
C VAL A 269 -4.74 -2.72 -7.61
N THR A 270 -4.41 -2.35 -6.39
CA THR A 270 -3.65 -3.24 -5.52
C THR A 270 -4.55 -4.35 -4.97
N LEU A 271 -4.03 -5.59 -4.94
CA LEU A 271 -4.82 -6.76 -4.52
C LEU A 271 -5.14 -6.76 -3.02
N ARG A 272 -4.38 -6.04 -2.21
CA ARG A 272 -4.75 -5.82 -0.79
C ARG A 272 -6.02 -4.98 -0.65
N GLY A 273 -6.31 -4.13 -1.61
CA GLY A 273 -7.40 -3.17 -1.62
C GLY A 273 -6.89 -1.73 -1.57
N ALA A 274 -7.44 -0.90 -2.42
CA ALA A 274 -7.29 0.56 -2.47
C ALA A 274 -8.31 1.12 -3.47
N VAL A 275 -8.40 2.45 -3.55
CA VAL A 275 -9.12 3.10 -4.65
C VAL A 275 -8.44 2.76 -5.97
N VAL A 276 -9.24 2.46 -7.00
CA VAL A 276 -8.70 2.14 -8.34
C VAL A 276 -7.99 3.36 -8.93
N ARG A 277 -6.73 3.20 -9.29
CA ARG A 277 -5.85 4.21 -9.87
C ARG A 277 -6.29 4.59 -11.28
N ASP A 278 -5.82 5.74 -11.77
CA ASP A 278 -6.16 6.25 -13.11
C ASP A 278 -5.01 6.10 -14.09
N ALA A 279 -5.01 5.02 -14.88
CA ALA A 279 -3.98 4.76 -15.90
C ALA A 279 -3.87 5.89 -16.95
N ARG A 280 -4.97 6.62 -17.21
CA ARG A 280 -4.98 7.75 -18.16
C ARG A 280 -4.21 8.95 -17.62
N VAL A 281 -4.45 9.34 -16.35
CA VAL A 281 -3.71 10.46 -15.77
C VAL A 281 -2.27 10.06 -15.51
N TRP A 282 -2.01 8.79 -15.17
CA TRP A 282 -0.67 8.26 -15.01
C TRP A 282 0.18 8.45 -16.28
N ALA A 283 -0.33 8.01 -17.43
CA ALA A 283 0.33 8.24 -18.72
C ALA A 283 0.59 9.72 -19.00
N ARG A 284 -0.36 10.60 -18.67
CA ARG A 284 -0.21 12.05 -18.86
C ARG A 284 0.87 12.68 -18.00
N TYR A 285 0.97 12.26 -16.72
CA TYR A 285 2.01 12.79 -15.83
C TYR A 285 3.40 12.27 -16.19
N LEU A 286 3.50 11.06 -16.72
CA LEU A 286 4.78 10.58 -17.28
C LEU A 286 5.18 11.38 -18.53
N ASP A 287 4.23 11.71 -19.39
CA ASP A 287 4.48 12.58 -20.56
C ASP A 287 4.90 14.01 -20.14
N GLU A 288 4.20 14.59 -19.15
CA GLU A 288 4.57 15.87 -18.54
C GLU A 288 5.96 15.84 -17.91
N ALA A 289 6.34 14.73 -17.23
CA ALA A 289 7.70 14.57 -16.68
C ALA A 289 8.77 14.56 -17.78
N VAL A 290 8.49 13.92 -18.91
CA VAL A 290 9.38 13.96 -20.11
C VAL A 290 9.52 15.38 -20.64
N GLU A 291 8.41 16.13 -20.71
CA GLU A 291 8.41 17.52 -21.18
C GLU A 291 9.17 18.46 -20.22
N LEU A 292 8.89 18.36 -18.92
CA LEU A 292 9.48 19.25 -17.91
C LEU A 292 10.95 18.97 -17.64
N PHE A 293 11.36 17.70 -17.60
CA PHE A 293 12.64 17.28 -17.04
C PHE A 293 13.51 16.44 -17.97
N GLY A 294 12.95 15.83 -19.03
CA GLY A 294 13.62 14.81 -19.83
C GLY A 294 14.97 15.25 -20.42
N ASP A 295 15.05 16.48 -20.95
CA ASP A 295 16.29 17.01 -21.53
C ASP A 295 17.33 17.44 -20.47
N ALA A 296 16.92 17.64 -19.23
CA ALA A 296 17.76 18.07 -18.12
C ALA A 296 18.25 16.91 -17.23
N THR A 297 17.68 15.71 -17.39
CA THR A 297 17.91 14.58 -16.48
C THR A 297 19.01 13.66 -17.04
N ASP A 298 20.03 13.40 -16.23
CA ASP A 298 21.09 12.43 -16.53
C ASP A 298 20.90 11.10 -15.78
N VAL A 299 20.13 11.10 -14.67
CA VAL A 299 19.74 9.91 -13.92
C VAL A 299 18.33 10.06 -13.38
N ALA A 300 17.51 9.02 -13.52
CA ALA A 300 16.22 8.89 -12.85
C ALA A 300 16.29 7.76 -11.81
N PHE A 301 15.67 7.99 -10.64
CA PHE A 301 15.56 7.02 -9.56
C PHE A 301 14.16 7.06 -8.98
N ALA A 302 13.79 6.01 -8.29
CA ALA A 302 12.46 5.85 -7.71
C ALA A 302 12.56 5.29 -6.30
N SER A 303 11.43 5.25 -5.61
CA SER A 303 11.33 4.71 -4.26
C SER A 303 11.37 3.17 -4.21
N HIS A 304 11.43 2.52 -5.38
CA HIS A 304 11.64 1.08 -5.55
C HIS A 304 12.64 0.81 -6.67
N HIS A 305 13.24 -0.39 -6.64
CA HIS A 305 14.17 -0.88 -7.64
C HIS A 305 15.47 -0.05 -7.73
N TRP A 306 16.13 -0.07 -8.86
CA TRP A 306 17.40 0.58 -9.16
C TRP A 306 17.23 1.77 -10.12
N PRO A 307 18.16 2.73 -10.14
CA PRO A 307 18.07 3.88 -11.01
C PRO A 307 18.31 3.54 -12.49
N THR A 308 17.92 4.46 -13.37
CA THR A 308 18.22 4.47 -14.80
C THR A 308 19.14 5.64 -15.13
N TRP A 309 20.33 5.37 -15.69
CA TRP A 309 21.33 6.37 -16.05
C TRP A 309 21.42 6.61 -17.54
N GLY A 310 21.73 7.86 -17.89
CA GLY A 310 21.85 8.34 -19.27
C GLY A 310 20.56 8.95 -19.77
N ARG A 311 20.65 10.17 -20.31
CA ARG A 311 19.49 10.97 -20.73
C ARG A 311 18.57 10.24 -21.70
N GLU A 312 19.16 9.59 -22.71
CA GLU A 312 18.40 8.83 -23.70
C GLU A 312 17.68 7.64 -23.05
N ASN A 313 18.37 6.91 -22.16
CA ASN A 313 17.78 5.78 -21.45
C ASN A 313 16.65 6.22 -20.50
N VAL A 314 16.83 7.34 -19.79
CA VAL A 314 15.79 7.92 -18.92
C VAL A 314 14.56 8.31 -19.75
N ARG A 315 14.78 8.96 -20.89
CA ARG A 315 13.68 9.34 -21.78
C ARG A 315 12.96 8.11 -22.35
N ASP A 316 13.70 7.09 -22.79
CA ASP A 316 13.14 5.83 -23.28
C ASP A 316 12.36 5.10 -22.18
N PHE A 317 12.91 5.02 -20.98
CA PHE A 317 12.25 4.46 -19.80
C PHE A 317 10.90 5.14 -19.52
N LEU A 318 10.87 6.48 -19.43
CA LEU A 318 9.66 7.24 -19.16
C LEU A 318 8.63 7.12 -20.29
N THR A 319 9.06 7.21 -21.55
CA THR A 319 8.14 7.09 -22.69
C THR A 319 7.56 5.70 -22.83
N THR A 320 8.33 4.66 -22.53
CA THR A 320 7.88 3.27 -22.54
C THR A 320 6.85 3.02 -21.43
N GLN A 321 7.07 3.52 -20.21
CA GLN A 321 6.11 3.44 -19.11
C GLN A 321 4.83 4.23 -19.44
N ARG A 322 4.94 5.45 -19.99
CA ARG A 322 3.81 6.23 -20.50
C ARG A 322 2.97 5.44 -21.50
N ASP A 323 3.63 4.86 -22.49
CA ASP A 323 2.98 4.12 -23.57
C ASP A 323 2.27 2.86 -23.04
N LEU A 324 2.86 2.20 -22.02
CA LEU A 324 2.23 1.09 -21.35
C LEU A 324 0.87 1.48 -20.72
N TYR A 325 0.86 2.52 -19.87
CA TYR A 325 -0.39 2.93 -19.20
C TYR A 325 -1.42 3.52 -20.16
N ALA A 326 -0.99 4.28 -21.17
CA ALA A 326 -1.87 4.76 -22.24
C ALA A 326 -2.49 3.58 -23.01
N TYR A 327 -1.68 2.60 -23.39
CA TYR A 327 -2.15 1.40 -24.10
C TYR A 327 -3.14 0.59 -23.25
N LEU A 328 -2.82 0.32 -22.00
CA LEU A 328 -3.71 -0.40 -21.07
C LEU A 328 -5.06 0.29 -20.96
N HIS A 329 -5.06 1.60 -20.74
CA HIS A 329 -6.28 2.39 -20.64
C HIS A 329 -7.08 2.36 -21.95
N ASP A 330 -6.48 2.81 -23.05
CA ASP A 330 -7.20 3.06 -24.30
C ASP A 330 -7.70 1.76 -24.95
N GLN A 331 -6.91 0.68 -24.91
CA GLN A 331 -7.32 -0.60 -25.45
C GLN A 331 -8.39 -1.29 -24.58
N THR A 332 -8.32 -1.11 -23.26
CA THR A 332 -9.40 -1.58 -22.38
C THR A 332 -10.70 -0.86 -22.72
N LEU A 333 -10.69 0.47 -22.85
CA LEU A 333 -11.88 1.23 -23.20
C LEU A 333 -12.40 0.91 -24.61
N ARG A 334 -11.51 0.71 -25.58
CA ARG A 334 -11.91 0.28 -26.92
C ARG A 334 -12.68 -1.05 -26.90
N LEU A 335 -12.21 -2.02 -26.13
CA LEU A 335 -12.86 -3.35 -26.02
C LEU A 335 -14.12 -3.30 -25.16
N LEU A 336 -14.11 -2.53 -24.06
CA LEU A 336 -15.28 -2.26 -23.22
C LEU A 336 -16.41 -1.62 -24.04
N ASN A 337 -16.10 -0.61 -24.89
CA ASN A 337 -17.07 0.01 -25.78
C ASN A 337 -17.53 -0.91 -26.93
N ALA A 338 -16.82 -2.00 -27.18
CA ALA A 338 -17.27 -3.08 -28.06
C ALA A 338 -18.15 -4.12 -27.35
N GLY A 339 -18.42 -3.93 -26.05
CA GLY A 339 -19.31 -4.78 -25.25
C GLY A 339 -18.62 -5.93 -24.50
N LEU A 340 -17.28 -5.98 -24.46
CA LEU A 340 -16.56 -7.02 -23.73
C LEU A 340 -16.57 -6.71 -22.23
N THR A 341 -16.70 -7.74 -21.41
CA THR A 341 -16.55 -7.70 -19.96
C THR A 341 -15.07 -7.64 -19.54
N GLY A 342 -14.80 -7.29 -18.30
CA GLY A 342 -13.43 -7.24 -17.77
C GLY A 342 -12.65 -8.56 -17.97
N PRO A 343 -13.21 -9.75 -17.63
CA PRO A 343 -12.58 -11.03 -17.92
C PRO A 343 -12.30 -11.28 -19.40
N GLU A 344 -13.23 -10.96 -20.29
CA GLU A 344 -13.06 -11.13 -21.74
C GLU A 344 -11.97 -10.22 -22.30
N ILE A 345 -11.89 -8.98 -21.83
CA ILE A 345 -10.82 -8.05 -22.20
C ILE A 345 -9.47 -8.60 -21.75
N ALA A 346 -9.38 -9.13 -20.51
CA ALA A 346 -8.16 -9.68 -19.96
C ALA A 346 -7.59 -10.88 -20.76
N GLU A 347 -8.47 -11.65 -21.43
CA GLU A 347 -8.05 -12.77 -22.29
C GLU A 347 -7.80 -12.33 -23.76
N THR A 348 -8.31 -11.16 -24.14
CA THR A 348 -8.25 -10.67 -25.54
C THR A 348 -7.05 -9.75 -25.78
N ILE A 349 -6.73 -8.89 -24.79
CA ILE A 349 -5.71 -7.87 -24.95
C ILE A 349 -4.31 -8.48 -24.95
N GLN A 350 -3.44 -7.96 -25.83
CA GLN A 350 -2.03 -8.34 -25.91
C GLN A 350 -1.19 -7.06 -25.91
N LEU A 351 -0.03 -7.10 -25.28
CA LEU A 351 0.93 -6.00 -25.37
C LEU A 351 1.58 -5.94 -26.76
N PRO A 352 1.88 -4.74 -27.27
CA PRO A 352 2.74 -4.60 -28.43
C PRO A 352 4.07 -5.34 -28.21
N PRO A 353 4.64 -5.98 -29.25
CA PRO A 353 5.88 -6.77 -29.10
C PRO A 353 7.06 -5.99 -28.52
N ALA A 354 7.12 -4.67 -28.74
CA ALA A 354 8.14 -3.80 -28.16
C ALA A 354 7.99 -3.68 -26.63
N LEU A 355 6.78 -3.53 -26.15
CA LEU A 355 6.48 -3.49 -24.71
C LEU A 355 6.63 -4.87 -24.08
N GLU A 356 6.14 -5.92 -24.73
CA GLU A 356 6.16 -7.29 -24.19
C GLU A 356 7.58 -7.79 -23.87
N LYS A 357 8.60 -7.35 -24.62
CA LYS A 357 9.99 -7.75 -24.42
C LYS A 357 10.78 -6.86 -23.48
N CYS A 358 10.19 -5.77 -23.02
CA CYS A 358 10.86 -4.81 -22.17
C CYS A 358 10.77 -5.20 -20.70
N TRP A 359 11.91 -5.35 -20.01
CA TRP A 359 11.95 -5.81 -18.62
C TRP A 359 11.20 -4.89 -17.66
N HIS A 360 11.34 -3.58 -17.79
CA HIS A 360 10.72 -2.60 -16.89
C HIS A 360 9.21 -2.37 -17.13
N VAL A 361 8.57 -3.14 -18.01
CA VAL A 361 7.12 -3.19 -18.17
C VAL A 361 6.55 -4.60 -18.00
N ARG A 362 7.34 -5.53 -17.46
CA ARG A 362 6.84 -6.88 -17.12
C ARG A 362 5.91 -6.84 -15.92
N GLY A 363 5.03 -7.83 -15.88
CA GLY A 363 3.92 -7.91 -14.93
C GLY A 363 4.28 -8.39 -13.53
N TYR A 364 5.39 -7.92 -12.96
CA TYR A 364 5.89 -8.44 -11.68
C TYR A 364 5.04 -8.04 -10.47
N TYR A 365 4.44 -6.85 -10.48
CA TYR A 365 3.62 -6.32 -9.39
C TYR A 365 2.18 -6.03 -9.82
N GLY A 366 1.98 -5.32 -10.93
CA GLY A 366 0.77 -5.35 -11.71
C GLY A 366 0.78 -6.55 -12.67
N SER A 367 -0.34 -6.85 -13.32
CA SER A 367 -0.37 -7.77 -14.45
C SER A 367 -1.32 -7.26 -15.52
N LEU A 368 -1.07 -7.63 -16.78
CA LEU A 368 -1.97 -7.26 -17.87
C LEU A 368 -3.41 -7.64 -17.54
N SER A 369 -3.63 -8.86 -17.03
CA SER A 369 -4.96 -9.38 -16.71
C SER A 369 -5.66 -8.58 -15.60
N HIS A 370 -5.02 -8.31 -14.46
CA HIS A 370 -5.74 -7.61 -13.41
C HIS A 370 -5.80 -6.09 -13.64
N ASN A 371 -4.82 -5.51 -14.36
CA ASN A 371 -4.81 -4.09 -14.67
C ASN A 371 -5.96 -3.70 -15.62
N VAL A 372 -6.25 -4.49 -16.65
CA VAL A 372 -7.40 -4.21 -17.53
C VAL A 372 -8.72 -4.38 -16.80
N LYS A 373 -8.85 -5.36 -15.89
CA LYS A 373 -10.00 -5.49 -15.00
C LYS A 373 -10.16 -4.29 -14.08
N ALA A 374 -9.06 -3.72 -13.60
CA ALA A 374 -9.06 -2.52 -12.78
C ALA A 374 -9.51 -1.29 -13.57
N VAL A 375 -9.02 -1.11 -14.80
CA VAL A 375 -9.51 -0.04 -15.70
C VAL A 375 -11.00 -0.21 -15.98
N TYR A 376 -11.46 -1.44 -16.27
CA TYR A 376 -12.88 -1.73 -16.44
C TYR A 376 -13.69 -1.33 -15.20
N GLN A 377 -13.26 -1.76 -14.02
CA GLN A 377 -13.91 -1.45 -12.74
C GLN A 377 -14.00 0.05 -12.48
N ARG A 378 -12.97 0.83 -12.83
CA ARG A 378 -12.96 2.29 -12.66
C ARG A 378 -14.10 2.97 -13.41
N TYR A 379 -14.49 2.46 -14.58
CA TYR A 379 -15.53 3.06 -15.43
C TYR A 379 -16.91 2.46 -15.22
N LEU A 380 -17.03 1.15 -15.04
CA LEU A 380 -18.31 0.45 -14.98
C LEU A 380 -18.63 -0.18 -13.61
N GLY A 381 -17.66 -0.17 -12.66
CA GLY A 381 -17.86 -0.77 -11.35
C GLY A 381 -17.85 -2.31 -11.40
N TRP A 382 -18.51 -2.92 -10.43
CA TRP A 382 -18.54 -4.37 -10.24
C TRP A 382 -19.47 -5.11 -11.20
N PHE A 383 -20.51 -4.44 -11.71
CA PHE A 383 -21.57 -5.05 -12.50
C PHE A 383 -21.20 -5.09 -14.00
N ASP A 384 -21.26 -6.27 -14.59
CA ASP A 384 -20.88 -6.50 -15.99
C ASP A 384 -22.02 -6.26 -17.01
N GLY A 385 -23.21 -5.84 -16.53
CA GLY A 385 -24.38 -5.58 -17.37
C GLY A 385 -25.27 -6.81 -17.61
N ASN A 386 -24.85 -8.03 -17.23
CA ASN A 386 -25.66 -9.22 -17.39
C ASN A 386 -26.67 -9.36 -16.24
N PRO A 387 -28.00 -9.37 -16.50
CA PRO A 387 -29.01 -9.50 -15.45
C PRO A 387 -28.85 -10.73 -14.55
N ALA A 388 -28.23 -11.82 -15.04
CA ALA A 388 -27.99 -13.01 -14.25
C ALA A 388 -27.00 -12.79 -13.10
N HIS A 389 -26.10 -11.80 -13.24
CA HIS A 389 -25.10 -11.43 -12.23
C HIS A 389 -25.53 -10.28 -11.33
N LEU A 390 -26.75 -9.74 -11.51
CA LEU A 390 -27.24 -8.60 -10.72
C LEU A 390 -27.57 -8.99 -9.27
N TRP A 391 -28.07 -10.22 -9.06
CA TRP A 391 -28.50 -10.72 -7.75
C TRP A 391 -28.12 -12.20 -7.59
N GLU A 392 -26.83 -12.46 -7.50
CA GLU A 392 -26.28 -13.78 -7.27
C GLU A 392 -26.50 -14.22 -5.81
N HIS A 393 -26.55 -15.52 -5.60
CA HIS A 393 -26.54 -16.06 -4.24
C HIS A 393 -25.19 -15.78 -3.55
N PRO A 394 -25.16 -15.65 -2.21
CA PRO A 394 -23.92 -15.66 -1.44
C PRO A 394 -23.05 -16.89 -1.76
N PRO A 395 -21.72 -16.81 -1.54
CA PRO A 395 -20.78 -17.85 -1.98
C PRO A 395 -21.14 -19.26 -1.50
N VAL A 396 -21.51 -19.44 -0.23
CA VAL A 396 -21.87 -20.76 0.33
C VAL A 396 -23.12 -21.32 -0.36
N GLU A 397 -24.20 -20.54 -0.40
CA GLU A 397 -25.46 -20.98 -1.01
C GLU A 397 -25.34 -21.24 -2.52
N SER A 398 -24.50 -20.46 -3.21
CA SER A 398 -24.16 -20.67 -4.61
C SER A 398 -23.40 -21.99 -4.79
N ALA A 399 -22.40 -22.23 -3.98
CA ALA A 399 -21.56 -23.42 -4.00
C ALA A 399 -22.35 -24.70 -3.74
N GLU A 400 -23.24 -24.72 -2.74
CA GLU A 400 -24.12 -25.85 -2.46
C GLU A 400 -24.96 -26.24 -3.67
N ARG A 401 -25.55 -25.26 -4.39
CA ARG A 401 -26.36 -25.50 -5.60
C ARG A 401 -25.53 -26.06 -6.75
N TYR A 402 -24.34 -25.46 -7.00
CA TYR A 402 -23.45 -25.95 -8.06
C TYR A 402 -23.00 -27.39 -7.78
N VAL A 403 -22.56 -27.68 -6.55
CA VAL A 403 -22.12 -29.03 -6.16
C VAL A 403 -23.24 -30.05 -6.32
N ALA A 404 -24.46 -29.69 -5.86
CA ALA A 404 -25.63 -30.58 -6.03
C ALA A 404 -25.96 -30.84 -7.52
N CYS A 405 -25.96 -29.80 -8.37
CA CYS A 405 -26.20 -29.90 -9.80
C CYS A 405 -25.15 -30.75 -10.54
N MET A 406 -23.89 -30.73 -10.05
CA MET A 406 -22.78 -31.47 -10.65
C MET A 406 -22.63 -32.92 -10.15
N GLY A 407 -23.55 -33.40 -9.33
CA GLY A 407 -23.59 -34.80 -8.86
C GLY A 407 -22.93 -35.04 -7.49
N GLY A 408 -22.71 -34.00 -6.72
CA GLY A 408 -22.16 -34.06 -5.36
C GLY A 408 -20.66 -33.83 -5.26
N ALA A 409 -20.18 -33.63 -4.05
CA ALA A 409 -18.80 -33.20 -3.76
C ALA A 409 -17.74 -34.12 -4.38
N ASP A 410 -17.85 -35.44 -4.17
CA ASP A 410 -16.87 -36.40 -4.69
C ASP A 410 -16.81 -36.42 -6.23
N ALA A 411 -17.96 -36.27 -6.91
CA ALA A 411 -18.01 -36.20 -8.37
C ALA A 411 -17.32 -34.91 -8.88
N VAL A 412 -17.50 -33.79 -8.19
CA VAL A 412 -16.86 -32.53 -8.54
C VAL A 412 -15.34 -32.62 -8.32
N VAL A 413 -14.87 -33.19 -7.19
CA VAL A 413 -13.44 -33.42 -6.93
C VAL A 413 -12.80 -34.29 -8.00
N ALA A 414 -13.47 -35.40 -8.41
CA ALA A 414 -12.98 -36.26 -9.49
C ALA A 414 -12.84 -35.48 -10.81
N LYS A 415 -13.86 -34.69 -11.17
CA LYS A 415 -13.81 -33.82 -12.35
C LYS A 415 -12.70 -32.79 -12.28
N ALA A 416 -12.49 -32.15 -11.13
CA ALA A 416 -11.43 -31.17 -10.94
C ALA A 416 -10.05 -31.79 -11.14
N ARG A 417 -9.81 -33.02 -10.71
CA ARG A 417 -8.58 -33.77 -11.00
C ARG A 417 -8.38 -33.97 -12.52
N ASP A 418 -9.41 -34.38 -13.25
CA ASP A 418 -9.35 -34.55 -14.72
C ASP A 418 -8.89 -33.23 -15.38
N TYR A 419 -9.46 -32.06 -14.98
CA TYR A 419 -9.05 -30.75 -15.49
C TYR A 419 -7.65 -30.37 -15.09
N ALA A 420 -7.24 -30.62 -13.84
CA ALA A 420 -5.90 -30.33 -13.35
C ALA A 420 -4.83 -31.18 -14.08
N GLU A 421 -5.13 -32.44 -14.38
CA GLU A 421 -4.27 -33.34 -15.19
C GLU A 421 -4.19 -32.87 -16.65
N ALA A 422 -5.28 -32.36 -17.20
CA ALA A 422 -5.32 -31.77 -18.55
C ALA A 422 -4.63 -30.37 -18.61
N GLY A 423 -4.20 -29.82 -17.49
CA GLY A 423 -3.53 -28.51 -17.41
C GLY A 423 -4.45 -27.31 -17.22
N ASP A 424 -5.78 -27.51 -17.18
CA ASP A 424 -6.75 -26.44 -16.88
C ASP A 424 -6.88 -26.21 -15.36
N LEU A 425 -5.82 -25.64 -14.77
CA LEU A 425 -5.75 -25.37 -13.34
C LEU A 425 -6.78 -24.32 -12.90
N ARG A 426 -7.11 -23.38 -13.78
CA ARG A 426 -8.06 -22.29 -13.47
C ARG A 426 -9.45 -22.85 -13.22
N PHE A 427 -9.91 -23.74 -14.08
CA PHE A 427 -11.22 -24.37 -13.92
C PHE A 427 -11.24 -25.41 -12.79
N ALA A 428 -10.14 -26.17 -12.62
CA ALA A 428 -9.96 -27.06 -11.47
C ALA A 428 -10.08 -26.30 -10.14
N ALA A 429 -9.44 -25.14 -10.01
CA ALA A 429 -9.56 -24.27 -8.83
C ALA A 429 -11.02 -23.83 -8.61
N THR A 430 -11.74 -23.43 -9.67
CA THR A 430 -13.14 -23.02 -9.58
C THR A 430 -14.04 -24.14 -9.06
N LEU A 431 -13.89 -25.35 -9.60
CA LEU A 431 -14.66 -26.52 -9.17
C LEU A 431 -14.41 -26.88 -7.71
N LEU A 432 -13.13 -26.94 -7.30
CA LEU A 432 -12.73 -27.27 -5.93
C LEU A 432 -13.17 -26.20 -4.94
N ASN A 433 -13.10 -24.92 -5.31
CA ASN A 433 -13.59 -23.82 -4.49
C ASN A 433 -15.09 -23.97 -4.18
N HIS A 434 -15.91 -24.40 -5.16
CA HIS A 434 -17.32 -24.68 -4.89
C HIS A 434 -17.49 -25.82 -3.86
N VAL A 435 -16.66 -26.86 -3.90
CA VAL A 435 -16.76 -27.95 -2.91
C VAL A 435 -16.37 -27.46 -1.52
N VAL A 436 -15.26 -26.70 -1.41
CA VAL A 436 -14.78 -26.16 -0.11
C VAL A 436 -15.79 -25.18 0.50
N PHE A 437 -16.45 -24.36 -0.31
CA PHE A 437 -17.48 -23.43 0.19
C PHE A 437 -18.82 -24.14 0.50
N ALA A 438 -19.15 -25.25 -0.17
CA ALA A 438 -20.32 -26.05 0.16
C ALA A 438 -20.10 -26.92 1.41
N ASP A 439 -18.88 -27.41 1.62
CA ASP A 439 -18.47 -28.22 2.78
C ASP A 439 -16.99 -27.94 3.12
N ALA A 440 -16.76 -27.02 4.05
CA ALA A 440 -15.42 -26.64 4.51
C ALA A 440 -14.64 -27.80 5.17
N SER A 441 -15.34 -28.88 5.57
CA SER A 441 -14.72 -30.07 6.19
C SER A 441 -14.26 -31.11 5.18
N HIS A 442 -14.56 -30.93 3.88
CA HIS A 442 -14.25 -31.90 2.83
C HIS A 442 -12.75 -32.00 2.55
N ALA A 443 -12.06 -32.89 3.28
CA ALA A 443 -10.59 -32.97 3.29
C ALA A 443 -9.96 -33.14 1.90
N ALA A 444 -10.53 -34.02 1.05
CA ALA A 444 -10.00 -34.24 -0.29
C ALA A 444 -10.07 -32.98 -1.17
N ALA A 445 -11.16 -32.20 -1.09
CA ALA A 445 -11.29 -30.96 -1.86
C ALA A 445 -10.28 -29.90 -1.39
N ARG A 446 -10.07 -29.77 -0.09
CA ARG A 446 -9.05 -28.86 0.49
C ARG A 446 -7.65 -29.22 0.00
N THR A 447 -7.26 -30.49 0.11
CA THR A 447 -5.94 -30.97 -0.33
C THR A 447 -5.72 -30.75 -1.83
N GLU A 448 -6.71 -31.07 -2.66
CA GLU A 448 -6.59 -30.88 -4.11
C GLU A 448 -6.54 -29.39 -4.48
N LEU A 449 -7.36 -28.55 -3.84
CA LEU A 449 -7.36 -27.10 -4.09
C LEU A 449 -6.02 -26.47 -3.68
N ALA A 450 -5.47 -26.86 -2.53
CA ALA A 450 -4.14 -26.42 -2.10
C ALA A 450 -3.07 -26.84 -3.12
N GLY A 451 -3.13 -28.08 -3.64
CA GLY A 451 -2.22 -28.54 -4.70
C GLY A 451 -2.34 -27.74 -6.00
N VAL A 452 -3.57 -27.42 -6.43
CA VAL A 452 -3.84 -26.59 -7.62
C VAL A 452 -3.32 -25.16 -7.40
N TYR A 453 -3.56 -24.57 -6.23
CA TYR A 453 -3.05 -23.23 -5.91
C TYR A 453 -1.51 -23.18 -5.92
N ARG A 454 -0.80 -24.18 -5.38
CA ARG A 454 0.67 -24.24 -5.48
C ARG A 454 1.13 -24.24 -6.93
N ARG A 455 0.51 -25.06 -7.80
CA ARG A 455 0.87 -25.09 -9.23
C ARG A 455 0.61 -23.76 -9.93
N LEU A 456 -0.50 -23.07 -9.63
CA LEU A 456 -0.79 -21.73 -10.15
C LEU A 456 0.22 -20.68 -9.64
N GLY A 457 0.58 -20.75 -8.35
CA GLY A 457 1.56 -19.86 -7.75
C GLY A 457 2.97 -20.04 -8.34
N HIS A 458 3.41 -21.28 -8.52
CA HIS A 458 4.71 -21.59 -9.11
C HIS A 458 4.83 -21.11 -10.56
N GLY A 459 3.73 -21.13 -11.33
CA GLY A 459 3.69 -20.64 -12.72
C GLY A 459 3.51 -19.13 -12.86
N ALA A 460 3.23 -18.39 -11.78
CA ALA A 460 2.92 -16.96 -11.85
C ALA A 460 4.16 -16.09 -12.05
N GLU A 461 4.17 -15.24 -13.10
CA GLU A 461 5.17 -14.18 -13.28
C GLU A 461 4.95 -13.02 -12.30
N ASN A 462 3.73 -12.82 -11.82
CA ASN A 462 3.36 -11.76 -10.89
C ASN A 462 3.61 -12.20 -9.46
N GLY A 463 4.43 -11.46 -8.72
CA GLY A 463 4.77 -11.76 -7.32
C GLY A 463 3.54 -11.82 -6.40
N PRO A 464 2.67 -10.78 -6.37
CA PRO A 464 1.43 -10.84 -5.61
C PRO A 464 0.52 -12.02 -5.98
N TRP A 465 0.39 -12.39 -7.26
CA TRP A 465 -0.42 -13.56 -7.63
C TRP A 465 0.17 -14.85 -7.09
N ARG A 466 1.51 -15.02 -7.21
CA ARG A 466 2.21 -16.15 -6.60
C ARG A 466 1.91 -16.23 -5.11
N ASN A 467 2.08 -15.13 -4.41
CA ASN A 467 1.88 -15.08 -2.97
C ASN A 467 0.43 -15.35 -2.58
N PHE A 468 -0.57 -14.79 -3.30
CA PHE A 468 -1.99 -15.08 -3.06
C PHE A 468 -2.31 -16.57 -3.21
N TYR A 469 -1.82 -17.21 -4.26
CA TYR A 469 -2.04 -18.64 -4.46
C TYR A 469 -1.38 -19.49 -3.37
N LEU A 470 -0.12 -19.20 -3.03
CA LEU A 470 0.61 -19.98 -2.03
C LEU A 470 0.05 -19.77 -0.61
N MET A 471 -0.31 -18.52 -0.26
CA MET A 471 -1.01 -18.23 1.00
C MET A 471 -2.37 -18.91 1.08
N GLY A 472 -3.13 -18.92 -0.03
CA GLY A 472 -4.39 -19.66 -0.11
C GLY A 472 -4.21 -21.17 0.09
N ALA A 473 -3.15 -21.74 -0.46
CA ALA A 473 -2.80 -23.15 -0.22
C ALA A 473 -2.45 -23.39 1.26
N GLN A 474 -1.66 -22.52 1.87
CA GLN A 474 -1.30 -22.62 3.29
C GLN A 474 -2.54 -22.50 4.20
N GLU A 475 -3.45 -21.54 3.93
CA GLU A 475 -4.68 -21.40 4.72
C GLU A 475 -5.59 -22.62 4.60
N LEU A 476 -5.67 -23.27 3.43
CA LEU A 476 -6.38 -24.54 3.28
C LEU A 476 -5.77 -25.66 4.15
N ASP A 477 -4.46 -25.71 4.28
CA ASP A 477 -3.78 -26.74 5.06
C ASP A 477 -3.82 -26.48 6.57
N GLU A 478 -3.55 -25.24 6.99
CA GLU A 478 -3.28 -24.84 8.37
C GLU A 478 -4.43 -24.07 9.03
N GLY A 479 -5.36 -23.53 8.25
CA GLY A 479 -6.39 -22.59 8.70
C GLY A 479 -5.98 -21.13 8.63
N ALA A 480 -6.96 -20.24 8.82
CA ALA A 480 -6.74 -18.81 8.84
C ALA A 480 -5.86 -18.40 10.04
N ALA A 481 -4.96 -17.47 9.83
CA ALA A 481 -4.05 -16.97 10.86
C ALA A 481 -4.12 -15.45 10.99
N THR A 482 -3.86 -14.94 12.19
CA THR A 482 -3.81 -13.51 12.47
C THR A 482 -2.63 -12.85 11.77
N THR A 483 -2.81 -11.59 11.35
CA THR A 483 -1.72 -10.76 10.85
C THR A 483 -0.88 -10.20 12.01
N ALA A 484 0.42 -10.01 11.77
CA ALA A 484 1.33 -9.38 12.72
C ALA A 484 1.42 -7.86 12.55
N LEU A 485 0.89 -7.29 11.45
CA LEU A 485 0.96 -5.86 11.16
C LEU A 485 -0.11 -5.10 11.96
N ASP A 486 0.33 -4.15 12.79
CA ASP A 486 -0.53 -3.18 13.47
C ASP A 486 -0.41 -1.82 12.77
N THR A 487 -1.41 -1.48 11.96
CA THR A 487 -1.50 -0.21 11.24
C THR A 487 -2.16 0.91 12.06
N MET A 488 -2.64 0.62 13.28
CA MET A 488 -3.37 1.56 14.14
C MET A 488 -2.64 1.82 15.47
N ASN A 489 -1.35 2.09 15.41
CA ASN A 489 -0.59 2.46 16.60
C ASN A 489 -0.91 3.90 17.09
N PRO A 490 -0.52 4.27 18.32
CA PRO A 490 -0.82 5.58 18.90
C PRO A 490 -0.30 6.78 18.09
N GLU A 491 0.80 6.67 17.34
CA GLU A 491 1.31 7.77 16.52
C GLU A 491 0.45 8.01 15.28
N MET A 492 0.02 6.94 14.61
CA MET A 492 -0.94 7.03 13.51
C MET A 492 -2.26 7.64 14.00
N ALA A 493 -2.78 7.17 15.13
CA ALA A 493 -3.99 7.72 15.73
C ALA A 493 -3.84 9.21 16.10
N MET A 494 -2.66 9.63 16.56
CA MET A 494 -2.37 11.05 16.82
C MET A 494 -2.31 11.91 15.55
N ALA A 495 -2.00 11.34 14.41
CA ALA A 495 -2.00 12.05 13.13
C ALA A 495 -3.42 12.27 12.56
N LEU A 496 -4.41 11.41 12.93
CA LEU A 496 -5.80 11.53 12.49
C LEU A 496 -6.44 12.87 12.88
N THR A 497 -7.30 13.42 12.04
CA THR A 497 -8.19 14.51 12.46
C THR A 497 -9.24 13.99 13.45
N VAL A 498 -9.96 14.88 14.13
CA VAL A 498 -11.07 14.47 15.02
C VAL A 498 -12.20 13.83 14.22
N GLU A 499 -12.45 14.33 13.01
CA GLU A 499 -13.41 13.76 12.07
C GLU A 499 -13.05 12.32 11.72
N GLN A 500 -11.81 12.05 11.33
CA GLN A 500 -11.33 10.70 11.02
C GLN A 500 -11.37 9.75 12.23
N LEU A 501 -11.08 10.26 13.44
CA LEU A 501 -11.25 9.49 14.66
C LEU A 501 -12.71 9.08 14.88
N VAL A 502 -13.66 9.98 14.61
CA VAL A 502 -15.09 9.66 14.73
C VAL A 502 -15.53 8.71 13.61
N ASP A 503 -15.03 8.90 12.38
CA ASP A 503 -15.28 7.98 11.27
C ASP A 503 -14.79 6.56 11.59
N SER A 504 -13.65 6.42 12.28
CA SER A 504 -13.14 5.11 12.73
C SER A 504 -14.07 4.41 13.73
N LEU A 505 -14.84 5.16 14.51
CA LEU A 505 -15.91 4.59 15.34
C LEU A 505 -17.15 4.24 14.51
N ALA A 506 -17.52 5.12 13.59
CA ALA A 506 -18.73 4.95 12.78
C ALA A 506 -18.72 3.65 11.98
N VAL A 507 -17.57 3.27 11.40
CA VAL A 507 -17.42 2.00 10.66
C VAL A 507 -17.44 0.75 11.55
N ARG A 508 -17.39 0.91 12.88
CA ARG A 508 -17.42 -0.18 13.87
C ARG A 508 -18.78 -0.32 14.57
N VAL A 509 -19.72 0.60 14.34
CA VAL A 509 -21.05 0.52 14.95
C VAL A 509 -21.82 -0.68 14.39
N ASP A 510 -22.29 -1.58 15.26
CA ASP A 510 -23.25 -2.62 14.90
C ASP A 510 -24.63 -1.98 14.66
N GLY A 511 -24.88 -1.61 13.41
CA GLY A 511 -26.11 -0.92 13.01
C GLY A 511 -27.37 -1.64 13.47
N PRO A 512 -27.55 -2.96 13.23
CA PRO A 512 -28.70 -3.73 13.72
C PRO A 512 -28.94 -3.63 15.22
N ARG A 513 -27.88 -3.67 16.04
CA ARG A 513 -28.01 -3.51 17.50
C ARG A 513 -28.32 -2.07 17.90
N ALA A 514 -28.00 -1.11 17.07
CA ALA A 514 -28.15 0.32 17.32
C ALA A 514 -29.44 0.93 16.73
N TRP A 515 -30.34 0.16 16.09
CA TRP A 515 -31.50 0.69 15.38
C TRP A 515 -32.43 1.58 16.24
N ASP A 516 -32.64 1.20 17.51
CA ASP A 516 -33.54 1.89 18.42
C ASP A 516 -32.78 2.82 19.40
N THR A 517 -31.47 2.99 19.23
CA THR A 517 -30.63 3.85 20.06
C THR A 517 -30.51 5.23 19.46
N GLU A 518 -30.84 6.25 20.27
CA GLU A 518 -30.65 7.66 19.91
C GLU A 518 -29.75 8.32 20.94
N LEU A 519 -28.61 8.86 20.50
CA LEU A 519 -27.72 9.65 21.36
C LEU A 519 -27.08 10.82 20.60
N VAL A 520 -26.82 11.89 21.35
CA VAL A 520 -26.12 13.07 20.87
C VAL A 520 -24.99 13.40 21.83
N ILE A 521 -23.75 13.36 21.36
CA ILE A 521 -22.55 13.67 22.14
C ILE A 521 -21.83 14.84 21.45
N ASP A 522 -21.48 15.86 22.21
CA ASP A 522 -20.61 16.95 21.76
C ASP A 522 -19.19 16.74 22.32
N LEU A 523 -18.22 16.70 21.44
CA LEU A 523 -16.80 16.73 21.76
C LEU A 523 -16.27 18.15 21.53
N VAL A 524 -15.81 18.82 22.57
CA VAL A 524 -15.16 20.13 22.52
C VAL A 524 -13.66 19.88 22.65
N VAL A 525 -12.96 19.84 21.51
CA VAL A 525 -11.52 19.51 21.48
C VAL A 525 -10.71 20.80 21.60
N THR A 526 -9.85 20.85 22.63
CA THR A 526 -8.98 21.98 22.95
C THR A 526 -7.56 21.71 22.48
N GLY A 527 -6.82 22.75 22.05
CA GLY A 527 -5.40 22.63 21.71
C GLY A 527 -5.10 21.95 20.37
N SER A 528 -6.10 21.74 19.50
CA SER A 528 -5.86 21.25 18.13
C SER A 528 -5.19 22.35 17.29
N PRO A 529 -4.18 22.05 16.47
CA PRO A 529 -3.71 22.99 15.45
C PRO A 529 -4.86 23.27 14.46
N ALA A 530 -4.90 24.47 13.92
CA ALA A 530 -5.85 24.82 12.86
C ALA A 530 -5.63 23.89 11.65
N GLY A 531 -6.72 23.45 11.01
CA GLY A 531 -6.65 22.59 9.82
C GLY A 531 -5.91 23.26 8.63
N PRO A 532 -5.59 22.49 7.58
CA PRO A 532 -4.69 22.90 6.48
C PRO A 532 -5.16 24.11 5.66
N ASP A 533 -6.36 24.64 5.87
CA ASP A 533 -6.89 25.79 5.12
C ASP A 533 -6.45 27.17 5.63
N THR A 534 -5.59 27.27 6.64
CA THR A 534 -5.12 28.55 7.17
C THR A 534 -3.61 28.70 7.07
N ALA A 535 -3.14 29.10 5.90
CA ALA A 535 -1.80 29.65 5.73
C ALA A 535 -1.72 31.02 6.41
N ALA A 536 -1.30 31.08 7.69
CA ALA A 536 -0.72 32.29 8.30
C ALA A 536 -0.34 32.11 9.77
N ALA A 537 0.92 32.42 10.09
CA ALA A 537 1.52 32.88 11.35
C ALA A 537 1.50 31.96 12.61
N PRO A 538 2.52 32.06 13.50
CA PRO A 538 2.65 31.20 14.68
C PRO A 538 1.48 31.41 15.64
N ALA A 539 0.80 30.32 15.93
CA ALA A 539 -0.52 30.28 16.52
C ALA A 539 -0.55 30.71 18.00
N SER A 540 -1.43 31.64 18.26
CA SER A 540 -2.19 31.63 19.52
C SER A 540 -2.92 30.29 19.65
N PRO A 541 -3.18 29.76 20.86
CA PRO A 541 -3.92 28.52 21.01
C PRO A 541 -5.24 28.61 20.22
N SER A 542 -5.43 27.68 19.27
CA SER A 542 -6.63 27.67 18.41
C SER A 542 -7.88 27.58 19.28
N ALA A 543 -8.92 28.29 18.88
CA ALA A 543 -10.20 28.22 19.56
C ALA A 543 -10.68 26.76 19.62
N PRO A 544 -11.32 26.31 20.73
CA PRO A 544 -11.84 24.96 20.83
C PRO A 544 -12.77 24.63 19.67
N THR A 545 -12.60 23.48 19.05
CA THR A 545 -13.51 22.99 18.00
C THR A 545 -14.55 22.06 18.61
N ARG A 546 -15.82 22.26 18.23
CA ARG A 546 -16.91 21.40 18.70
C ARG A 546 -17.34 20.46 17.57
N HIS A 547 -17.26 19.16 17.85
CA HIS A 547 -17.71 18.09 16.98
C HIS A 547 -18.92 17.42 17.60
N ARG A 548 -20.04 17.44 16.89
CA ARG A 548 -21.27 16.78 17.32
C ARG A 548 -21.39 15.42 16.69
N LEU A 549 -21.47 14.39 17.51
CA LEU A 549 -21.77 13.02 17.15
C LEU A 549 -23.27 12.77 17.36
N THR A 550 -23.90 12.12 16.39
CA THR A 550 -25.31 11.73 16.48
C THR A 550 -25.44 10.28 16.02
N LEU A 551 -25.90 9.41 16.93
CA LEU A 551 -26.34 8.05 16.58
C LEU A 551 -27.85 8.06 16.44
N HIS A 552 -28.34 7.66 15.27
CA HIS A 552 -29.76 7.57 14.98
C HIS A 552 -29.98 6.56 13.84
N ASN A 553 -31.03 5.75 13.93
CA ASN A 553 -31.32 4.69 12.97
C ASN A 553 -30.10 3.75 12.68
N GLY A 554 -29.30 3.47 13.70
CA GLY A 554 -28.11 2.62 13.56
C GLY A 554 -26.91 3.27 12.87
N ALA A 555 -26.98 4.56 12.53
CA ALA A 555 -25.90 5.29 11.86
C ALA A 555 -25.29 6.34 12.79
N LEU A 556 -23.98 6.24 13.04
CA LEU A 556 -23.21 7.28 13.72
C LEU A 556 -22.75 8.31 12.71
N THR A 557 -23.24 9.53 12.82
CA THR A 557 -22.84 10.67 11.99
C THR A 557 -22.21 11.75 12.84
N HIS A 558 -21.35 12.57 12.23
CA HIS A 558 -20.75 13.71 12.91
C HIS A 558 -20.73 14.97 12.06
N ARG A 559 -20.51 16.09 12.72
CA ARG A 559 -20.32 17.40 12.08
C ARG A 559 -19.62 18.36 13.01
N THR A 560 -18.88 19.32 12.46
CA THR A 560 -18.42 20.48 13.20
C THR A 560 -19.64 21.36 13.59
N ALA A 561 -19.88 21.54 14.88
CA ALA A 561 -21.15 22.09 15.39
C ALA A 561 -21.26 23.62 15.32
N ASP A 562 -20.18 24.35 15.05
CA ASP A 562 -20.13 25.83 15.14
C ASP A 562 -20.43 26.57 13.84
N ARG A 563 -21.14 25.92 12.90
CA ARG A 563 -21.60 26.60 11.68
C ARG A 563 -22.75 27.57 12.02
N PRO A 564 -22.73 28.83 11.53
CA PRO A 564 -23.83 29.78 11.68
C PRO A 564 -25.14 29.17 11.17
N GLY A 565 -26.21 29.19 11.99
CA GLY A 565 -27.53 28.69 11.62
C GLY A 565 -27.77 27.19 11.87
N ALA A 566 -26.84 26.44 12.43
CA ALA A 566 -27.04 25.04 12.81
C ALA A 566 -28.10 24.92 13.94
N PRO A 567 -29.03 23.93 13.88
CA PRO A 567 -29.97 23.67 14.96
C PRO A 567 -29.23 23.38 16.27
N ARG A 568 -29.59 24.07 17.36
CA ARG A 568 -28.99 23.87 18.68
C ARG A 568 -29.85 22.91 19.52
N THR A 569 -30.06 21.69 19.08
CA THR A 569 -30.59 20.65 19.97
C THR A 569 -29.57 20.40 21.07
N PRO A 570 -29.94 20.40 22.35
CA PRO A 570 -29.02 20.08 23.44
C PRO A 570 -28.38 18.70 23.21
N ALA A 571 -27.06 18.58 23.46
CA ALA A 571 -26.42 17.27 23.52
C ALA A 571 -26.81 16.58 24.85
N GLY A 572 -26.96 15.26 24.80
CA GLY A 572 -27.13 14.45 26.02
C GLY A 572 -25.86 14.41 26.88
N LEU A 573 -24.69 14.47 26.20
CA LEU A 573 -23.39 14.53 26.85
C LEU A 573 -22.50 15.57 26.11
N THR A 574 -21.74 16.38 26.83
CA THR A 574 -20.69 17.23 26.30
C THR A 574 -19.39 16.94 27.04
N LEU A 575 -18.34 16.65 26.31
CA LEU A 575 -16.99 16.43 26.83
C LEU A 575 -16.06 17.53 26.29
N THR A 576 -15.33 18.21 27.20
CA THR A 576 -14.25 19.15 26.86
C THR A 576 -12.92 18.48 27.20
N LEU A 577 -12.09 18.26 26.20
CA LEU A 577 -10.89 17.43 26.32
C LEU A 577 -9.85 17.81 25.26
N THR A 578 -8.62 17.40 25.48
CA THR A 578 -7.54 17.49 24.50
C THR A 578 -7.59 16.28 23.56
N LYS A 579 -6.91 16.37 22.40
CA LYS A 579 -6.81 15.24 21.47
C LYS A 579 -6.17 13.98 22.08
N PRO A 580 -5.06 14.08 22.87
CA PRO A 580 -4.55 12.90 23.60
C PRO A 580 -5.55 12.26 24.56
N GLN A 581 -6.34 13.07 25.28
CA GLN A 581 -7.40 12.56 26.16
C GLN A 581 -8.51 11.89 25.35
N LEU A 582 -8.90 12.46 24.20
CA LEU A 582 -9.85 11.82 23.28
C LEU A 582 -9.36 10.44 22.86
N LEU A 583 -8.12 10.31 22.43
CA LEU A 583 -7.53 9.02 22.05
C LEU A 583 -7.51 8.03 23.21
N SER A 584 -7.15 8.47 24.42
CA SER A 584 -7.21 7.62 25.63
C SER A 584 -8.62 7.11 25.89
N VAL A 585 -9.63 7.99 25.78
CA VAL A 585 -11.05 7.62 25.94
C VAL A 585 -11.46 6.60 24.86
N LEU A 586 -11.10 6.83 23.60
CA LEU A 586 -11.43 5.93 22.48
C LEU A 586 -10.72 4.57 22.57
N ALA A 587 -9.54 4.53 23.21
CA ALA A 587 -8.81 3.29 23.51
C ALA A 587 -9.32 2.54 24.74
N GLY A 588 -10.43 2.97 25.35
CA GLY A 588 -11.05 2.30 26.51
C GLY A 588 -10.56 2.79 27.86
N GLY A 589 -9.77 3.89 27.92
CA GLY A 589 -9.26 4.47 29.17
C GLY A 589 -10.35 5.10 30.07
N GLY A 590 -11.59 5.18 29.58
CA GLY A 590 -12.71 5.76 30.30
C GLY A 590 -12.56 7.25 30.63
N LEU A 591 -13.56 7.83 31.27
CA LEU A 591 -13.50 9.23 31.73
C LEU A 591 -12.71 9.35 33.04
N ASP A 592 -12.83 8.36 33.93
CA ASP A 592 -12.25 8.37 35.28
C ASP A 592 -10.70 8.24 35.28
N GLY A 593 -10.14 7.74 34.21
CA GLY A 593 -8.67 7.59 34.02
C GLY A 593 -7.96 8.80 33.40
N ASN A 594 -8.70 9.87 33.06
CA ASN A 594 -8.18 11.04 32.34
C ASN A 594 -8.44 12.33 33.11
N ASP A 595 -7.53 12.73 33.99
CA ASP A 595 -7.63 13.97 34.75
C ASP A 595 -7.77 15.20 33.82
N GLY A 596 -8.68 16.11 34.18
CA GLY A 596 -8.90 17.37 33.46
C GLY A 596 -9.90 17.32 32.30
N ILE A 597 -10.58 16.19 32.06
CA ILE A 597 -11.77 16.15 31.18
C ILE A 597 -12.93 16.84 31.89
N GLU A 598 -13.48 17.89 31.27
CA GLU A 598 -14.73 18.50 31.76
C GLU A 598 -15.92 17.78 31.09
N GLN A 599 -16.90 17.40 31.90
CA GLN A 599 -18.11 16.75 31.41
C GLN A 599 -19.38 17.49 31.84
N SER A 600 -20.37 17.50 30.97
CA SER A 600 -21.72 18.01 31.25
C SER A 600 -22.76 17.11 30.58
N GLY A 601 -23.76 16.70 31.34
CA GLY A 601 -24.81 15.76 30.88
C GLY A 601 -24.57 14.34 31.37
N ASP A 602 -25.14 13.37 30.66
CA ASP A 602 -25.15 11.97 31.04
C ASP A 602 -23.94 11.20 30.48
N ALA A 603 -22.98 10.91 31.36
CA ALA A 603 -21.77 10.17 31.00
C ALA A 603 -22.04 8.72 30.55
N SER A 604 -23.18 8.12 30.87
CA SER A 604 -23.53 6.75 30.48
C SER A 604 -23.67 6.61 28.94
N LEU A 605 -24.02 7.70 28.24
CA LEU A 605 -24.17 7.70 26.78
C LEU A 605 -22.87 7.31 26.04
N LEU A 606 -21.69 7.61 26.60
CA LEU A 606 -20.43 7.16 26.05
C LEU A 606 -20.26 5.64 26.16
N GLY A 607 -20.62 5.08 27.32
CA GLY A 607 -20.66 3.64 27.56
C GLY A 607 -21.65 2.92 26.64
N GLU A 608 -22.82 3.51 26.40
CA GLU A 608 -23.82 2.99 25.46
C GLU A 608 -23.28 2.96 24.05
N LEU A 609 -22.61 4.03 23.59
CA LEU A 609 -21.96 4.06 22.27
C LEU A 609 -20.91 2.95 22.15
N PHE A 610 -20.01 2.82 23.13
CA PHE A 610 -18.95 1.83 23.09
C PHE A 610 -19.46 0.39 23.13
N ALA A 611 -20.56 0.12 23.83
CA ALA A 611 -21.19 -1.19 23.86
C ALA A 611 -21.77 -1.63 22.49
N LEU A 612 -21.96 -0.70 21.58
CA LEU A 612 -22.44 -0.93 20.22
C LEU A 612 -21.31 -1.10 19.19
N LEU A 613 -20.05 -0.90 19.59
CA LEU A 613 -18.91 -1.09 18.68
C LEU A 613 -18.54 -2.56 18.58
N VAL A 614 -18.15 -2.97 17.40
CA VAL A 614 -17.62 -4.32 17.10
C VAL A 614 -16.11 -4.23 16.92
N GLU A 615 -15.39 -5.17 17.54
CA GLU A 615 -13.97 -5.35 17.26
C GLU A 615 -13.79 -6.10 15.93
N PRO A 616 -12.96 -5.60 15.02
CA PRO A 616 -12.70 -6.27 13.75
C PRO A 616 -12.02 -7.63 13.94
N ASP A 617 -12.47 -8.64 13.21
CA ASP A 617 -11.75 -9.92 13.12
C ASP A 617 -10.51 -9.76 12.20
N THR A 618 -9.32 -9.90 12.76
CA THR A 618 -8.04 -9.81 12.03
C THR A 618 -7.65 -11.13 11.36
N SER A 619 -8.42 -12.20 11.60
CA SER A 619 -8.13 -13.56 11.14
C SER A 619 -9.24 -14.16 10.28
N PHE A 620 -10.15 -13.34 9.76
CA PHE A 620 -11.23 -13.86 8.92
C PHE A 620 -10.70 -14.70 7.76
N PRO A 621 -11.34 -15.86 7.44
CA PRO A 621 -10.87 -16.73 6.36
C PRO A 621 -11.08 -16.08 4.99
N ILE A 622 -10.22 -16.41 4.02
CA ILE A 622 -10.30 -15.92 2.63
C ILE A 622 -10.68 -17.03 1.67
N VAL A 623 -10.17 -18.24 1.88
CA VAL A 623 -10.36 -19.38 0.97
C VAL A 623 -11.33 -20.44 1.50
N THR A 624 -11.93 -20.19 2.65
CA THR A 624 -13.02 -20.99 3.24
C THR A 624 -14.15 -20.08 3.68
N PRO A 625 -15.39 -20.63 3.90
CA PRO A 625 -16.51 -19.86 4.41
C PRO A 625 -16.24 -19.19 5.73
#